data_6d1ce9bf4ab8c7dad85c48a5f4bfc8ba
#
_entry.id   6d1ce9bf4ab8c7dad85c48a5f4bfc8ba
#
_cell.length_a   1.000
_cell.length_b   1.000
_cell.length_c   1.000
_cell.angle_alpha   90.00
_cell.angle_beta   90.00
_cell.angle_gamma   90.00
#
_symmetry.space_group_name_H-M   'P 1'
#
loop_
_entity.id
_entity.type
_entity.pdbx_description
1 polymer ?
#
loop_
_entity_poly.entity_id
_entity_poly.type
_entity_poly.pdbx_seq_one_letter_code
_entity_poly.pdbx_strand_id
1 'polypeptide(L)'
;LALWKAFPVSFFGTPSSLSKRGSAITPYTSTDESNFLRGAGVTFGSKDMECSLFASYNGVDARIVGDSCYTSIITNGLHITDAERATRNSMHEYLFGSHFSYDFNRLQLGVTALCYGYDKCNARRIREYNRYQMYDGIWGNLALDLYSSWRSFRFFAEVAIDLRPAAALLCGLSWNPDYSLEMALLLRAYGKGYTATHAAASSTLTGCY
;
A
#
# COMPACT_ATOMS: atom_id res chain seq x y z
N LEU A 1 5.87 -0.42 -1.62
CA LEU A 1 5.73 0.46 -2.72
C LEU A 1 4.62 0.04 -3.63
N ALA A 2 4.46 -1.22 -3.86
CA ALA A 2 3.39 -1.76 -4.64
C ALA A 2 2.06 -1.48 -3.97
N LEU A 3 1.19 -0.69 -4.58
CA LEU A 3 -0.18 -0.51 -4.10
C LEU A 3 -0.98 -1.82 -4.16
N TRP A 4 -0.66 -2.67 -5.10
CA TRP A 4 -1.35 -3.93 -5.32
C TRP A 4 -0.45 -5.15 -5.09
N LYS A 5 0.79 -5.11 -5.57
CA LYS A 5 1.76 -6.21 -5.43
C LYS A 5 2.72 -5.90 -4.29
N ALA A 6 2.23 -6.00 -3.08
CA ALA A 6 3.05 -5.82 -1.89
C ALA A 6 4.01 -6.97 -1.70
N PHE A 7 5.29 -6.67 -1.62
CA PHE A 7 6.33 -7.64 -1.31
C PHE A 7 6.93 -7.38 0.05
N PRO A 8 6.70 -8.24 1.03
CA PRO A 8 7.65 -8.33 2.12
C PRO A 8 8.94 -8.97 1.56
N VAL A 9 9.88 -8.17 1.15
CA VAL A 9 11.23 -8.68 0.90
C VAL A 9 11.86 -8.92 2.26
N SER A 10 11.75 -10.14 2.76
CA SER A 10 12.65 -10.58 3.80
C SER A 10 14.00 -10.84 3.14
N PHE A 11 15.08 -10.35 3.75
CA PHE A 11 16.46 -10.54 3.25
C PHE A 11 16.86 -12.02 3.09
N PHE A 12 16.08 -12.93 3.67
CA PHE A 12 16.23 -14.38 3.64
C PHE A 12 15.11 -15.10 2.86
N GLY A 13 14.25 -14.36 2.14
CA GLY A 13 13.22 -14.97 1.30
C GLY A 13 13.80 -15.51 0.00
N THR A 14 13.24 -16.61 -0.50
CA THR A 14 13.57 -17.10 -1.83
C THR A 14 13.18 -16.08 -2.89
N PRO A 15 13.94 -15.91 -3.98
CA PRO A 15 13.62 -14.98 -5.06
C PRO A 15 12.21 -15.17 -5.66
N SER A 16 11.65 -16.37 -5.59
CA SER A 16 10.25 -16.65 -5.96
C SER A 16 9.23 -15.87 -5.13
N SER A 17 9.59 -15.44 -3.92
CA SER A 17 8.73 -14.60 -3.08
C SER A 17 8.66 -13.14 -3.54
N LEU A 18 9.54 -12.72 -4.45
CA LEU A 18 9.57 -11.35 -4.97
C LEU A 18 8.39 -11.02 -5.88
N SER A 19 7.73 -12.01 -6.46
CA SER A 19 6.57 -11.82 -7.33
C SER A 19 5.34 -12.51 -6.74
N LYS A 20 4.54 -11.81 -5.97
CA LYS A 20 3.22 -12.30 -5.59
C LYS A 20 2.19 -11.82 -6.61
N ARG A 21 1.46 -12.74 -7.24
CA ARG A 21 0.16 -12.39 -7.82
C ARG A 21 -0.76 -12.05 -6.66
N GLY A 22 -1.10 -10.78 -6.53
CA GLY A 22 -2.12 -10.37 -5.58
C GLY A 22 -3.42 -11.10 -5.94
N SER A 23 -3.98 -11.86 -5.02
CA SER A 23 -5.40 -12.16 -5.07
C SER A 23 -6.12 -10.83 -4.88
N ALA A 24 -7.23 -10.62 -5.58
CA ALA A 24 -8.08 -9.45 -5.43
C ALA A 24 -8.34 -9.14 -3.92
N ILE A 25 -9.42 -9.14 -3.40
CA ILE A 25 -9.69 -8.84 -1.99
C ILE A 25 -9.54 -10.12 -1.15
N THR A 26 -8.66 -10.10 -0.16
CA THR A 26 -8.50 -11.21 0.78
C THR A 26 -9.03 -10.82 2.16
N PRO A 27 -9.70 -11.74 2.88
CA PRO A 27 -10.13 -11.48 4.24
C PRO A 27 -8.93 -11.24 5.16
N TYR A 28 -9.10 -10.31 6.10
CA TYR A 28 -8.10 -10.01 7.10
C TYR A 28 -8.01 -11.15 8.12
N THR A 29 -6.83 -11.75 8.25
CA THR A 29 -6.57 -12.90 9.13
C THR A 29 -5.52 -12.61 10.21
N SER A 30 -4.99 -11.38 10.26
CA SER A 30 -4.02 -10.96 11.28
C SER A 30 -4.69 -10.73 12.62
N THR A 31 -3.92 -10.84 13.69
CA THR A 31 -4.30 -10.47 15.06
C THR A 31 -4.00 -9.00 15.39
N ASP A 32 -3.51 -8.23 14.43
CA ASP A 32 -3.24 -6.80 14.59
C ASP A 32 -4.56 -6.03 14.73
N GLU A 33 -4.71 -5.29 15.82
CA GLU A 33 -5.95 -4.57 16.15
C GLU A 33 -6.01 -3.16 15.54
N SER A 34 -4.94 -2.67 14.94
CA SER A 34 -4.83 -1.27 14.52
C SER A 34 -4.71 -1.06 13.00
N ASN A 35 -4.20 -2.03 12.25
CA ASN A 35 -3.86 -1.86 10.83
C ASN A 35 -4.76 -2.71 9.90
N PHE A 36 -6.05 -2.65 10.06
CA PHE A 36 -6.99 -3.37 9.22
C PHE A 36 -7.96 -2.43 8.52
N LEU A 37 -8.45 -2.86 7.37
CA LEU A 37 -9.52 -2.20 6.65
C LEU A 37 -10.86 -2.87 6.97
N ARG A 38 -11.89 -2.09 7.21
CA ARG A 38 -13.25 -2.56 7.44
C ARG A 38 -14.17 -2.00 6.37
N GLY A 39 -14.68 -2.86 5.51
CA GLY A 39 -15.49 -2.40 4.40
C GLY A 39 -16.07 -3.52 3.58
N ALA A 40 -16.40 -3.20 2.36
CA ALA A 40 -16.91 -4.12 1.37
C ALA A 40 -16.09 -4.01 0.08
N GLY A 41 -16.04 -5.11 -0.64
CA GLY A 41 -15.41 -5.14 -1.94
C GLY A 41 -16.09 -6.13 -2.85
N VAL A 42 -15.99 -5.89 -4.12
CA VAL A 42 -16.50 -6.75 -5.19
C VAL A 42 -15.43 -6.93 -6.24
N THR A 43 -15.25 -8.17 -6.67
CA THR A 43 -14.40 -8.52 -7.80
C THR A 43 -15.29 -9.16 -8.86
N PHE A 44 -15.16 -8.67 -10.06
CA PHE A 44 -15.82 -9.23 -11.24
C PHE A 44 -14.81 -9.33 -12.38
N GLY A 45 -14.94 -10.35 -13.17
CA GLY A 45 -13.98 -10.58 -14.22
C GLY A 45 -14.45 -11.58 -15.25
N SER A 46 -13.66 -11.69 -16.29
CA SER A 46 -13.78 -12.66 -17.35
C SER A 46 -12.47 -13.44 -17.46
N LYS A 47 -12.32 -14.23 -18.50
CA LYS A 47 -11.14 -15.08 -18.73
C LYS A 47 -9.82 -14.28 -18.74
N ASP A 48 -9.85 -13.11 -19.36
CA ASP A 48 -8.65 -12.31 -19.63
C ASP A 48 -8.61 -10.97 -18.88
N MET A 49 -9.68 -10.62 -18.13
CA MET A 49 -9.75 -9.36 -17.37
C MET A 49 -10.38 -9.55 -16.00
N GLU A 50 -9.88 -8.79 -15.05
CA GLU A 50 -10.41 -8.73 -13.69
C GLU A 50 -10.51 -7.28 -13.24
N CYS A 51 -11.62 -6.93 -12.61
CA CYS A 51 -11.84 -5.63 -11.99
C CYS A 51 -12.28 -5.83 -10.54
N SER A 52 -11.57 -5.22 -9.63
CA SER A 52 -11.87 -5.21 -8.20
C SER A 52 -12.16 -3.79 -7.75
N LEU A 53 -13.26 -3.61 -7.04
CA LEU A 53 -13.64 -2.36 -6.39
C LEU A 53 -13.76 -2.61 -4.90
N PHE A 54 -13.30 -1.69 -4.09
CA PHE A 54 -13.43 -1.80 -2.64
C PHE A 54 -13.58 -0.43 -1.98
N ALA A 55 -14.31 -0.44 -0.87
CA ALA A 55 -14.50 0.73 -0.03
C ALA A 55 -14.35 0.32 1.44
N SER A 56 -13.68 1.14 2.22
CA SER A 56 -13.47 0.93 3.65
C SER A 56 -13.81 2.19 4.42
N TYR A 57 -14.45 2.00 5.55
CA TYR A 57 -14.69 3.04 6.55
C TYR A 57 -14.34 2.46 7.92
N ASN A 58 -13.31 2.98 8.55
CA ASN A 58 -12.76 2.42 9.78
C ASN A 58 -12.45 3.50 10.81
N GLY A 59 -12.67 3.16 12.09
CA GLY A 59 -12.21 3.97 13.21
C GLY A 59 -10.71 3.80 13.42
N VAL A 60 -10.00 4.90 13.55
CA VAL A 60 -8.55 4.96 13.78
C VAL A 60 -8.28 5.64 15.10
N ASP A 61 -7.33 5.07 15.84
CA ASP A 61 -6.92 5.64 17.12
C ASP A 61 -6.01 6.84 16.88
N ALA A 62 -6.39 7.99 17.40
CA ALA A 62 -5.64 9.21 17.20
C ALA A 62 -5.67 10.09 18.45
N ARG A 63 -4.63 10.89 18.62
CA ARG A 63 -4.59 11.93 19.66
C ARG A 63 -5.23 13.18 19.10
N ILE A 64 -6.42 13.49 19.62
CA ILE A 64 -7.21 14.66 19.23
C ILE A 64 -6.76 15.88 20.01
N VAL A 65 -6.74 17.03 19.34
CA VAL A 65 -6.51 18.37 19.92
C VAL A 65 -7.63 19.28 19.47
N GLY A 66 -8.37 19.81 20.44
CA GLY A 66 -9.66 20.44 20.16
C GLY A 66 -10.69 19.42 19.68
N ASP A 67 -11.73 19.86 18.99
CA ASP A 67 -12.81 18.97 18.55
C ASP A 67 -12.62 18.42 17.14
N SER A 68 -11.74 19.02 16.34
CA SER A 68 -11.71 18.79 14.89
C SER A 68 -10.35 18.34 14.34
N CYS A 69 -9.28 18.37 15.13
CA CYS A 69 -7.95 18.09 14.60
C CYS A 69 -7.22 17.00 15.41
N TYR A 70 -6.34 16.28 14.73
CA TYR A 70 -5.46 15.28 15.33
C TYR A 70 -3.99 15.69 15.24
N THR A 71 -3.16 15.16 16.13
CA THR A 71 -1.69 15.40 16.12
C THR A 71 -0.88 14.15 15.80
N SER A 72 -1.39 12.97 16.12
CA SER A 72 -0.71 11.70 15.84
C SER A 72 -1.71 10.58 15.74
N ILE A 73 -1.44 9.65 14.83
CA ILE A 73 -2.13 8.36 14.70
C ILE A 73 -1.42 7.37 15.61
N ILE A 74 -2.18 6.56 16.32
CA ILE A 74 -1.68 5.56 17.26
C ILE A 74 -1.89 4.19 16.61
N THR A 75 -0.81 3.43 16.44
CA THR A 75 -0.83 2.15 15.72
C THR A 75 -0.53 0.95 16.62
N ASN A 76 -0.40 1.15 17.93
CA ASN A 76 -0.04 0.07 18.86
C ASN A 76 -1.24 -0.79 19.31
N GLY A 77 -2.49 -0.34 19.05
CA GLY A 77 -3.71 -1.06 19.43
C GLY A 77 -3.92 -1.24 20.96
N LEU A 78 -3.11 -0.59 21.80
CA LEU A 78 -3.20 -0.73 23.25
C LEU A 78 -4.27 0.20 23.83
N HIS A 79 -5.18 -0.36 24.63
CA HIS A 79 -6.26 0.38 25.30
C HIS A 79 -6.34 0.01 26.80
N ILE A 80 -5.20 -0.01 27.47
CA ILE A 80 -5.09 -0.46 28.86
C ILE A 80 -5.41 0.68 29.81
N THR A 81 -4.83 1.86 29.59
CA THR A 81 -5.03 3.04 30.42
C THR A 81 -6.25 3.87 29.99
N ASP A 82 -6.78 4.69 30.88
CA ASP A 82 -7.90 5.58 30.56
C ASP A 82 -7.53 6.60 29.46
N ALA A 83 -6.29 7.05 29.44
CA ALA A 83 -5.77 7.93 28.40
C ALA A 83 -5.71 7.24 27.02
N GLU A 84 -5.34 5.97 26.96
CA GLU A 84 -5.36 5.18 25.72
C GLU A 84 -6.79 4.88 25.27
N ARG A 85 -7.70 4.58 26.21
CA ARG A 85 -9.13 4.37 25.91
C ARG A 85 -9.79 5.64 25.33
N ALA A 86 -9.39 6.81 25.78
CA ALA A 86 -9.89 8.08 25.26
C ALA A 86 -9.46 8.35 23.79
N THR A 87 -8.40 7.71 23.32
CA THR A 87 -7.93 7.85 21.94
C THR A 87 -8.53 6.81 20.98
N ARG A 88 -9.28 5.84 21.50
CA ARG A 88 -9.85 4.75 20.73
C ARG A 88 -10.90 5.24 19.74
N ASN A 89 -10.74 4.86 18.47
CA ASN A 89 -11.67 5.22 17.38
C ASN A 89 -12.03 6.72 17.35
N SER A 90 -11.09 7.58 17.74
CA SER A 90 -11.34 9.01 17.87
C SER A 90 -11.36 9.76 16.53
N MET A 91 -10.94 9.11 15.46
CA MET A 91 -10.92 9.60 14.08
C MET A 91 -11.42 8.49 13.13
N HIS A 92 -11.98 8.88 12.00
CA HIS A 92 -12.39 7.92 10.98
C HIS A 92 -11.58 8.10 9.70
N GLU A 93 -11.19 6.97 9.14
CA GLU A 93 -10.57 6.87 7.83
C GLU A 93 -11.59 6.37 6.81
N TYR A 94 -11.64 7.02 5.67
CA TYR A 94 -12.36 6.54 4.50
C TYR A 94 -11.36 6.22 3.39
N LEU A 95 -11.57 5.10 2.73
CA LEU A 95 -10.72 4.61 1.67
C LEU A 95 -11.57 3.99 0.58
N PHE A 96 -11.27 4.38 -0.67
CA PHE A 96 -11.86 3.82 -1.86
C PHE A 96 -10.75 3.39 -2.80
N GLY A 97 -10.90 2.23 -3.39
CA GLY A 97 -9.91 1.74 -4.33
C GLY A 97 -10.51 0.91 -5.45
N SER A 98 -9.79 0.89 -6.55
CA SER A 98 -10.08 0.05 -7.71
C SER A 98 -8.80 -0.54 -8.26
N HIS A 99 -8.89 -1.76 -8.74
CA HIS A 99 -7.83 -2.42 -9.49
C HIS A 99 -8.44 -3.07 -10.73
N PHE A 100 -7.85 -2.80 -11.87
CA PHE A 100 -8.19 -3.42 -13.14
C PHE A 100 -6.96 -4.13 -13.69
N SER A 101 -7.08 -5.38 -14.10
CA SER A 101 -6.02 -6.12 -14.76
C SER A 101 -6.50 -6.78 -16.04
N TYR A 102 -5.60 -6.86 -16.99
CA TYR A 102 -5.81 -7.53 -18.27
C TYR A 102 -4.65 -8.48 -18.59
N ASP A 103 -4.97 -9.72 -18.92
CA ASP A 103 -4.03 -10.77 -19.23
C ASP A 103 -3.90 -10.98 -20.74
N PHE A 104 -2.72 -10.65 -21.29
CA PHE A 104 -2.33 -10.91 -22.67
C PHE A 104 -1.46 -12.17 -22.73
N ASN A 105 -2.00 -13.32 -22.49
CA ASN A 105 -1.29 -14.60 -22.57
C ASN A 105 0.01 -14.69 -21.72
N ARG A 106 1.02 -13.88 -21.99
CA ARG A 106 2.31 -13.84 -21.25
C ARG A 106 2.58 -12.52 -20.56
N LEU A 107 1.77 -11.55 -20.81
CA LEU A 107 1.87 -10.19 -20.27
C LEU A 107 0.60 -9.85 -19.53
N GLN A 108 0.72 -9.48 -18.28
CA GLN A 108 -0.38 -8.92 -17.49
C GLN A 108 -0.13 -7.44 -17.26
N LEU A 109 -1.11 -6.63 -17.56
CA LEU A 109 -1.12 -5.20 -17.26
C LEU A 109 -2.16 -4.93 -16.20
N GLY A 110 -1.84 -4.08 -15.25
CA GLY A 110 -2.77 -3.66 -14.20
C GLY A 110 -2.76 -2.16 -13.99
N VAL A 111 -3.89 -1.64 -13.56
CA VAL A 111 -4.07 -0.25 -13.16
C VAL A 111 -4.73 -0.26 -11.79
N THR A 112 -4.11 0.40 -10.82
CA THR A 112 -4.64 0.56 -9.48
C THR A 112 -4.87 2.03 -9.20
N ALA A 113 -6.06 2.37 -8.72
CA ALA A 113 -6.37 3.69 -8.21
C ALA A 113 -6.82 3.58 -6.75
N LEU A 114 -6.29 4.44 -5.90
CA LEU A 114 -6.59 4.49 -4.48
C LEU A 114 -6.86 5.92 -4.07
N CYS A 115 -7.91 6.13 -3.29
CA CYS A 115 -8.27 7.42 -2.73
C CYS A 115 -8.62 7.23 -1.26
N TYR A 116 -8.05 8.04 -0.39
CA TYR A 116 -8.25 7.93 1.05
C TYR A 116 -8.12 9.28 1.77
N GLY A 117 -8.67 9.35 2.95
CA GLY A 117 -8.62 10.54 3.78
C GLY A 117 -9.16 10.30 5.18
N TYR A 118 -9.08 11.34 5.99
CA TYR A 118 -9.56 11.35 7.38
C TYR A 118 -10.64 12.40 7.56
N ASP A 119 -11.53 12.16 8.52
CA ASP A 119 -12.61 13.09 8.89
C ASP A 119 -12.11 14.29 9.70
N LYS A 120 -10.87 14.26 10.19
CA LYS A 120 -10.26 15.29 11.01
C LYS A 120 -9.02 15.91 10.40
N CYS A 121 -8.83 17.22 10.64
CA CYS A 121 -7.66 17.95 10.15
C CYS A 121 -6.38 17.58 10.94
N ASN A 122 -5.23 17.73 10.31
CA ASN A 122 -3.94 17.52 10.94
C ASN A 122 -3.44 18.83 11.58
N ALA A 123 -3.40 18.87 12.91
CA ALA A 123 -2.90 20.04 13.68
C ALA A 123 -1.38 20.09 13.81
N ARG A 124 -0.64 19.14 13.21
CA ARG A 124 0.81 19.08 13.31
C ARG A 124 1.44 20.23 12.53
N ARG A 125 2.35 20.96 13.16
CA ARG A 125 3.10 22.03 12.49
C ARG A 125 4.03 21.45 11.45
N ILE A 126 4.04 22.03 10.25
CA ILE A 126 4.96 21.67 9.17
C ILE A 126 6.37 22.08 9.58
N ARG A 127 7.28 21.11 9.57
CA ARG A 127 8.72 21.29 9.78
C ARG A 127 9.46 20.57 8.66
N GLU A 128 10.75 20.81 8.50
CA GLU A 128 11.58 20.18 7.46
C GLU A 128 11.46 18.65 7.41
N TYR A 129 11.46 17.98 8.58
CA TYR A 129 11.40 16.52 8.68
C TYR A 129 10.03 15.91 8.39
N ASN A 130 8.95 16.68 8.48
CA ASN A 130 7.60 16.19 8.24
C ASN A 130 6.91 16.85 7.04
N ARG A 131 7.66 17.60 6.24
CA ARG A 131 7.18 18.37 5.09
C ARG A 131 6.37 17.54 4.09
N TYR A 132 6.70 16.27 3.95
CA TYR A 132 6.10 15.35 2.99
C TYR A 132 5.06 14.40 3.60
N GLN A 133 4.74 14.55 4.88
CA GLN A 133 3.68 13.77 5.50
C GLN A 133 2.31 14.20 4.99
N MET A 134 1.34 13.30 5.14
CA MET A 134 -0.06 13.57 4.86
C MET A 134 -0.58 14.64 5.83
N TYR A 135 -1.02 15.75 5.28
CA TYR A 135 -1.74 16.80 6.01
C TYR A 135 -3.24 16.65 5.76
N ASP A 136 -3.95 17.72 5.54
CA ASP A 136 -5.39 17.69 5.36
C ASP A 136 -5.83 17.30 3.95
N GLY A 137 -7.08 16.84 3.84
CA GLY A 137 -7.74 16.60 2.59
C GLY A 137 -7.76 15.15 2.12
N ILE A 138 -8.12 15.00 0.87
CA ILE A 138 -8.19 13.72 0.18
C ILE A 138 -6.83 13.43 -0.46
N TRP A 139 -6.35 12.24 -0.25
CA TRP A 139 -5.12 11.71 -0.82
C TRP A 139 -5.45 10.61 -1.82
N GLY A 140 -4.59 10.42 -2.79
CA GLY A 140 -4.78 9.36 -3.76
C GLY A 140 -3.49 8.98 -4.45
N ASN A 141 -3.44 7.75 -4.87
CA ASN A 141 -2.35 7.16 -5.60
C ASN A 141 -2.90 6.46 -6.83
N LEU A 142 -2.19 6.59 -7.93
CA LEU A 142 -2.43 5.85 -9.16
C LEU A 142 -1.20 5.03 -9.47
N ALA A 143 -1.38 3.74 -9.76
CA ALA A 143 -0.27 2.86 -10.14
C ALA A 143 -0.60 2.10 -11.42
N LEU A 144 0.44 1.89 -12.22
CA LEU A 144 0.44 1.00 -13.37
C LEU A 144 1.39 -0.14 -13.06
N ASP A 145 0.92 -1.36 -13.16
CA ASP A 145 1.72 -2.54 -12.97
C ASP A 145 1.77 -3.42 -14.22
N LEU A 146 2.91 -4.03 -14.40
CA LEU A 146 3.20 -4.92 -15.50
C LEU A 146 3.85 -6.19 -14.95
N TYR A 147 3.38 -7.33 -15.41
CA TYR A 147 3.98 -8.63 -15.12
C TYR A 147 4.13 -9.42 -16.40
N SER A 148 5.29 -10.03 -16.62
CA SER A 148 5.55 -10.90 -17.75
C SER A 148 6.34 -12.12 -17.33
N SER A 149 5.98 -13.28 -17.90
CA SER A 149 6.72 -14.51 -17.68
C SER A 149 7.09 -15.14 -19.04
N TRP A 150 8.38 -15.37 -19.25
CA TRP A 150 8.88 -15.97 -20.46
C TRP A 150 9.95 -17.02 -20.14
N ARG A 151 9.62 -18.30 -20.36
CA ARG A 151 10.50 -19.43 -20.01
C ARG A 151 10.97 -19.35 -18.55
N SER A 152 12.27 -19.22 -18.34
CA SER A 152 12.91 -19.11 -17.04
C SER A 152 12.96 -17.69 -16.48
N PHE A 153 12.48 -16.68 -17.23
CA PHE A 153 12.47 -15.29 -16.78
C PHE A 153 11.10 -14.86 -16.33
N ARG A 154 11.05 -14.14 -15.20
CA ARG A 154 9.87 -13.41 -14.73
C ARG A 154 10.26 -11.95 -14.53
N PHE A 155 9.56 -11.07 -15.17
CA PHE A 155 9.73 -9.63 -15.07
C PHE A 155 8.48 -9.00 -14.47
N PHE A 156 8.66 -8.04 -13.59
CA PHE A 156 7.59 -7.20 -13.09
C PHE A 156 8.06 -5.77 -12.95
N ALA A 157 7.16 -4.83 -13.17
CA ALA A 157 7.39 -3.42 -12.97
C ALA A 157 6.13 -2.77 -12.42
N GLU A 158 6.29 -1.74 -11.60
CA GLU A 158 5.22 -0.90 -11.11
C GLU A 158 5.70 0.55 -11.07
N VAL A 159 4.89 1.42 -11.64
CA VAL A 159 5.07 2.88 -11.54
C VAL A 159 3.86 3.43 -10.80
N ALA A 160 4.10 4.15 -9.73
CA ALA A 160 3.05 4.78 -8.95
C ALA A 160 3.28 6.29 -8.86
N ILE A 161 2.20 7.03 -8.95
CA ILE A 161 2.17 8.49 -8.78
C ILE A 161 1.22 8.87 -7.66
N ASP A 162 1.55 9.91 -6.94
CA ASP A 162 0.70 10.55 -5.94
C ASP A 162 -0.06 11.71 -6.60
N LEU A 163 -1.18 12.13 -6.04
CA LEU A 163 -1.89 13.38 -6.41
C LEU A 163 -1.01 14.62 -6.27
N ARG A 164 -0.02 14.60 -5.41
CA ARG A 164 1.12 15.52 -5.45
C ARG A 164 2.13 14.98 -6.46
N PRO A 165 2.82 15.83 -7.25
CA PRO A 165 3.66 15.36 -8.34
C PRO A 165 4.93 14.64 -7.85
N ALA A 166 4.73 13.52 -7.18
CA ALA A 166 5.76 12.59 -6.74
C ALA A 166 5.49 11.21 -7.31
N ALA A 167 6.53 10.55 -7.79
CA ALA A 167 6.45 9.25 -8.42
C ALA A 167 7.35 8.24 -7.72
N ALA A 168 7.00 6.99 -7.86
CA ALA A 168 7.78 5.86 -7.38
C ALA A 168 7.85 4.79 -8.47
N LEU A 169 8.99 4.14 -8.58
CA LEU A 169 9.25 3.06 -9.51
C LEU A 169 9.75 1.84 -8.75
N LEU A 170 9.18 0.71 -9.08
CA LEU A 170 9.65 -0.61 -8.65
C LEU A 170 9.78 -1.49 -9.89
N CYS A 171 10.89 -2.15 -10.10
CA CYS A 171 11.00 -3.19 -11.10
C CYS A 171 11.86 -4.35 -10.62
N GLY A 172 11.56 -5.54 -11.09
CA GLY A 172 12.29 -6.73 -10.73
C GLY A 172 12.34 -7.75 -11.86
N LEU A 173 13.44 -8.46 -11.88
CA LEU A 173 13.69 -9.56 -12.79
C LEU A 173 14.10 -10.79 -11.96
N SER A 174 13.46 -11.91 -12.19
CA SER A 174 13.88 -13.19 -11.64
C SER A 174 14.20 -14.13 -12.77
N TRP A 175 15.28 -14.88 -12.62
CA TRP A 175 15.79 -15.85 -13.57
C TRP A 175 16.04 -17.19 -12.90
N ASN A 176 15.36 -18.21 -13.37
CA ASN A 176 15.45 -19.58 -12.86
C ASN A 176 15.86 -20.51 -14.00
N PRO A 177 17.16 -20.60 -14.32
CA PRO A 177 17.64 -21.45 -15.42
C PRO A 177 17.46 -22.93 -15.12
N ASP A 178 17.59 -23.33 -13.86
CA ASP A 178 17.50 -24.71 -13.40
C ASP A 178 16.86 -24.75 -11.98
N TYR A 179 16.48 -25.93 -11.51
CA TYR A 179 15.87 -26.15 -10.19
C TYR A 179 16.78 -25.77 -9.03
N SER A 180 18.09 -25.76 -9.23
CA SER A 180 19.09 -25.48 -8.20
C SER A 180 19.55 -24.03 -8.14
N LEU A 181 19.23 -23.22 -9.17
CA LEU A 181 19.68 -21.84 -9.25
C LEU A 181 18.52 -20.88 -9.48
N GLU A 182 18.34 -19.95 -8.58
CA GLU A 182 17.40 -18.84 -8.70
C GLU A 182 18.14 -17.51 -8.44
N MET A 183 18.07 -16.61 -9.40
CA MET A 183 18.65 -15.28 -9.32
C MET A 183 17.56 -14.22 -9.40
N ALA A 184 17.67 -13.15 -8.64
CA ALA A 184 16.74 -12.04 -8.70
C ALA A 184 17.45 -10.70 -8.60
N LEU A 185 16.97 -9.73 -9.37
CA LEU A 185 17.37 -8.35 -9.34
C LEU A 185 16.14 -7.50 -9.03
N LEU A 186 16.27 -6.59 -8.07
CA LEU A 186 15.22 -5.66 -7.69
C LEU A 186 15.77 -4.23 -7.72
N LEU A 187 15.11 -3.37 -8.47
CA LEU A 187 15.40 -1.94 -8.53
C LEU A 187 14.23 -1.15 -7.95
N ARG A 188 14.55 -0.15 -7.14
CA ARG A 188 13.57 0.75 -6.50
C ARG A 188 14.03 2.19 -6.60
N ALA A 189 13.14 3.07 -6.96
CA ALA A 189 13.38 4.51 -6.97
C ALA A 189 12.15 5.22 -6.40
N TYR A 190 12.38 6.16 -5.50
CA TYR A 190 11.34 6.97 -4.87
C TYR A 190 11.61 8.44 -5.09
N GLY A 191 10.63 9.14 -5.62
CA GLY A 191 10.63 10.59 -5.67
C GLY A 191 10.49 11.19 -4.27
N LYS A 192 11.16 12.30 -4.01
CA LYS A 192 10.98 13.03 -2.76
C LYS A 192 9.52 13.45 -2.61
N GLY A 193 8.93 13.09 -1.49
CA GLY A 193 7.54 13.44 -1.19
C GLY A 193 6.51 12.42 -1.67
N TYR A 194 6.89 11.33 -2.29
CA TYR A 194 5.95 10.25 -2.57
C TYR A 194 5.42 9.65 -1.27
N THR A 195 4.10 9.68 -1.11
CA THR A 195 3.41 9.20 0.09
C THR A 195 2.34 8.20 -0.31
N ALA A 196 2.44 7.00 0.23
CA ALA A 196 1.45 5.94 0.03
C ALA A 196 1.26 5.18 1.35
N THR A 197 0.31 5.63 2.17
CA THR A 197 0.07 5.12 3.52
C THR A 197 -0.37 3.65 3.50
N HIS A 198 -1.12 3.25 2.48
CA HIS A 198 -1.64 1.89 2.32
C HIS A 198 -0.82 1.04 1.35
N ALA A 199 0.29 1.56 0.82
CA ALA A 199 1.20 0.73 0.06
C ALA A 199 1.98 -0.19 1.00
N ALA A 200 2.04 -1.46 0.69
CA ALA A 200 2.94 -2.36 1.39
C ALA A 200 4.38 -2.02 0.99
N ALA A 201 4.94 -1.07 1.69
CA ALA A 201 6.36 -0.76 1.55
C ALA A 201 7.18 -1.91 2.11
N SER A 202 7.90 -2.61 1.27
CA SER A 202 9.00 -3.45 1.72
C SER A 202 10.17 -2.53 2.13
N SER A 203 10.01 -1.76 3.18
CA SER A 203 11.08 -0.94 3.69
C SER A 203 11.67 -1.55 4.94
N THR A 204 12.89 -1.96 4.86
CA THR A 204 13.78 -2.09 6.00
C THR A 204 14.34 -0.73 6.44
N LEU A 205 13.88 0.35 5.86
CA LEU A 205 14.30 1.71 6.17
C LEU A 205 13.11 2.51 6.66
N THR A 206 12.75 2.34 7.90
CA THR A 206 12.07 3.34 8.72
C THR A 206 13.00 4.54 8.98
N GLY A 207 13.55 5.08 7.94
CA GLY A 207 14.38 6.27 7.97
C GLY A 207 13.75 7.30 7.07
N CYS A 208 12.71 7.95 7.55
CA CYS A 208 12.29 9.22 6.99
C CYS A 208 13.33 10.26 7.38
N TYR A 209 14.13 10.69 6.45
CA TYR A 209 14.92 11.91 6.54
C TYR A 209 14.29 12.99 5.67
#